data_923a322509265888adee6b88a6706791
#
_entry.id   923a322509265888adee6b88a6706791
#
_cell.length_a   1.000
_cell.length_b   1.000
_cell.length_c   1.000
_cell.angle_alpha   90.00
_cell.angle_beta   90.00
_cell.angle_gamma   90.00
#
_symmetry.space_group_name_H-M   'P 1'
#
loop_
_entity.id
_entity.type
_entity.pdbx_description
1 polymer ?
#
loop_
_entity_poly.entity_id
_entity_poly.type
_entity_poly.pdbx_seq_one_letter_code
_entity_poly.pdbx_strand_id
1 'polypeptide(L)'
;MKTTYKTVIIAIATAVLMSACGNAGAQNDKKQAKTTEAKKVMELNAAQFDSMVYDLDSEALEYLGDKPAIVDFTASWCGPCQRIAPILEELAAEYKGKIVIYKVDIDKERGLAEAFNVSS
;
A
#
# COMPACT_ATOMS: atom_id res chain seq x y z
N MET A 1 -13.09 19.45 30.06
CA MET A 1 -14.54 19.72 29.87
C MET A 1 -15.08 18.69 28.91
N LYS A 2 -15.97 17.86 29.41
CA LYS A 2 -16.63 16.79 28.64
C LYS A 2 -17.80 17.40 27.91
N THR A 3 -17.86 17.33 26.61
CA THR A 3 -19.07 17.68 25.86
C THR A 3 -19.58 16.46 25.11
N THR A 4 -20.57 15.91 25.71
CA THR A 4 -21.46 14.86 25.26
C THR A 4 -22.33 15.35 24.11
N TYR A 5 -22.26 14.74 22.94
CA TYR A 5 -23.28 14.85 21.90
C TYR A 5 -24.20 13.64 21.94
N LYS A 6 -25.24 13.76 22.73
CA LYS A 6 -26.38 12.85 22.66
C LYS A 6 -27.34 13.36 21.58
N THR A 7 -27.60 12.48 20.64
CA THR A 7 -28.91 12.19 20.04
C THR A 7 -29.72 13.33 19.41
N VAL A 8 -29.80 13.34 18.10
CA VAL A 8 -31.05 13.70 17.43
C VAL A 8 -31.34 12.67 16.35
N ILE A 9 -32.25 11.78 16.68
CA ILE A 9 -32.92 10.90 15.73
C ILE A 9 -34.07 11.72 15.18
N ILE A 10 -34.14 11.97 13.89
CA ILE A 10 -35.36 12.37 13.21
C ILE A 10 -35.57 11.40 12.06
N ALA A 11 -36.54 10.53 12.31
CA ALA A 11 -37.18 9.71 11.31
C ALA A 11 -38.12 10.58 10.46
N ILE A 12 -37.94 10.57 9.15
CA ILE A 12 -39.01 10.96 8.24
C ILE A 12 -39.10 9.88 7.17
N ALA A 13 -40.10 9.05 7.32
CA ALA A 13 -40.59 8.16 6.31
C ALA A 13 -41.55 8.95 5.40
N THR A 14 -41.32 8.96 4.11
CA THR A 14 -42.36 9.15 3.12
C THR A 14 -42.02 8.32 1.88
N ALA A 15 -42.85 7.35 1.66
CA ALA A 15 -42.94 6.56 0.46
C ALA A 15 -43.49 7.39 -0.70
N VAL A 16 -42.89 7.31 -1.88
CA VAL A 16 -43.55 7.55 -3.16
C VAL A 16 -43.13 6.48 -4.12
N LEU A 17 -44.09 5.61 -4.43
CA LEU A 17 -44.09 4.75 -5.63
C LEU A 17 -44.35 5.64 -6.85
N MET A 18 -43.65 5.37 -7.96
CA MET A 18 -44.17 5.24 -9.31
C MET A 18 -43.00 5.11 -10.27
N SER A 19 -42.75 3.90 -10.81
CA SER A 19 -43.18 3.44 -12.14
C SER A 19 -42.73 4.31 -13.32
N ALA A 20 -41.81 3.79 -14.10
CA ALA A 20 -41.95 3.55 -15.55
C ALA A 20 -40.61 3.23 -16.21
N CYS A 21 -40.59 2.11 -16.86
CA CYS A 21 -39.92 1.66 -18.08
C CYS A 21 -39.05 2.65 -18.85
N GLY A 22 -37.89 2.20 -19.28
CA GLY A 22 -37.15 2.86 -20.35
C GLY A 22 -35.72 2.36 -20.53
N ASN A 23 -35.57 1.21 -21.14
CA ASN A 23 -34.63 0.86 -22.21
C ASN A 23 -33.14 1.09 -22.09
N ALA A 24 -32.44 -0.06 -22.12
CA ALA A 24 -31.21 -0.37 -22.84
C ALA A 24 -30.12 0.72 -22.99
N GLY A 25 -29.06 0.48 -22.30
CA GLY A 25 -27.75 1.03 -22.56
C GLY A 25 -26.73 0.20 -21.81
N ALA A 26 -26.35 -0.93 -22.41
CA ALA A 26 -25.25 -1.74 -21.91
C ALA A 26 -23.97 -0.94 -22.02
N GLN A 27 -23.55 -0.30 -20.96
CA GLN A 27 -22.16 0.08 -20.78
C GLN A 27 -21.61 -0.70 -19.60
N ASN A 28 -20.84 -1.67 -19.99
CA ASN A 28 -20.09 -2.60 -19.21
C ASN A 28 -18.92 -1.85 -18.53
N ASP A 29 -19.24 -1.00 -17.59
CA ASP A 29 -18.26 -0.53 -16.62
C ASP A 29 -18.05 -1.63 -15.59
N LYS A 30 -17.25 -2.61 -16.00
CA LYS A 30 -16.49 -3.41 -15.05
C LYS A 30 -15.53 -2.47 -14.33
N LYS A 31 -16.06 -1.69 -13.41
CA LYS A 31 -15.29 -1.17 -12.30
C LYS A 31 -14.87 -2.38 -11.50
N GLN A 32 -13.75 -2.90 -11.93
CA GLN A 32 -12.99 -3.91 -11.24
C GLN A 32 -12.77 -3.38 -9.84
N ALA A 33 -13.61 -3.79 -8.91
CA ALA A 33 -13.32 -3.70 -7.50
C ALA A 33 -12.03 -4.51 -7.33
N LYS A 34 -10.90 -3.81 -7.39
CA LYS A 34 -9.61 -4.36 -7.06
C LYS A 34 -9.68 -4.71 -5.59
N THR A 35 -10.08 -5.94 -5.34
CA THR A 35 -9.90 -6.59 -4.06
C THR A 35 -8.45 -6.35 -3.71
N THR A 36 -8.21 -5.54 -2.70
CA THR A 36 -6.90 -5.34 -2.12
C THR A 36 -6.58 -6.63 -1.38
N GLU A 37 -6.25 -7.69 -2.12
CA GLU A 37 -5.45 -8.75 -1.55
C GLU A 37 -4.21 -8.06 -1.03
N ALA A 38 -3.97 -8.21 0.25
CA ALA A 38 -2.80 -7.64 0.90
C ALA A 38 -1.58 -8.03 0.07
N LYS A 39 -1.00 -7.09 -0.65
CA LYS A 39 0.23 -7.29 -1.41
C LYS A 39 1.23 -7.87 -0.42
N LYS A 40 1.72 -9.05 -0.69
CA LYS A 40 2.69 -9.74 0.16
C LYS A 40 3.98 -8.93 0.27
N VAL A 41 4.40 -8.28 -0.83
CA VAL A 41 5.49 -7.32 -0.92
C VAL A 41 4.91 -5.94 -1.21
N MET A 42 5.29 -4.94 -0.42
CA MET A 42 4.79 -3.56 -0.53
C MET A 42 5.83 -2.68 -1.23
N GLU A 43 5.45 -2.03 -2.33
CA GLU A 43 6.28 -1.01 -2.97
C GLU A 43 6.17 0.30 -2.20
N LEU A 44 7.33 0.88 -1.84
CA LEU A 44 7.44 2.14 -1.10
C LEU A 44 8.07 3.22 -1.97
N ASN A 45 7.55 4.44 -1.83
CA ASN A 45 8.24 5.66 -2.22
C ASN A 45 9.07 6.22 -1.05
N ALA A 46 9.87 7.27 -1.29
CA ALA A 46 10.76 7.86 -0.29
C ALA A 46 10.02 8.31 0.98
N ALA A 47 8.86 8.98 0.84
CA ALA A 47 8.08 9.44 1.99
C ALA A 47 7.50 8.29 2.82
N GLN A 48 7.09 7.20 2.18
CA GLN A 48 6.63 6.01 2.87
C GLN A 48 7.79 5.28 3.55
N PHE A 49 8.94 5.22 2.91
CA PHE A 49 10.15 4.63 3.49
C PHE A 49 10.56 5.36 4.76
N ASP A 50 10.60 6.70 4.71
CA ASP A 50 10.92 7.57 5.83
C ASP A 50 9.96 7.41 7.02
N SER A 51 8.68 7.23 6.76
CA SER A 51 7.67 7.10 7.81
C SER A 51 7.47 5.67 8.34
N MET A 52 7.91 4.65 7.61
CA MET A 52 7.60 3.25 7.93
C MET A 52 8.82 2.38 8.20
N VAL A 53 9.99 2.78 7.71
CA VAL A 53 11.20 1.96 7.78
C VAL A 53 12.27 2.67 8.62
N TYR A 54 12.78 3.79 8.16
CA TYR A 54 13.79 4.57 8.84
C TYR A 54 13.50 6.05 8.72
N ASP A 55 13.61 6.77 9.83
CA ASP A 55 13.65 8.24 9.84
C ASP A 55 15.00 8.70 9.27
N LEU A 56 14.97 9.19 8.04
CA LEU A 56 16.17 9.61 7.30
C LEU A 56 16.71 10.97 7.77
N ASP A 57 15.90 11.76 8.45
CA ASP A 57 16.29 13.05 9.04
C ASP A 57 16.95 12.88 10.43
N SER A 58 16.86 11.70 11.02
CA SER A 58 17.47 11.37 12.29
C SER A 58 18.95 11.05 12.13
N GLU A 59 19.80 11.61 13.01
CA GLU A 59 21.25 11.29 13.05
C GLU A 59 21.53 9.80 13.35
N ALA A 60 20.63 9.16 14.06
CA ALA A 60 20.64 7.71 14.27
C ALA A 60 19.57 7.09 13.38
N LEU A 61 19.97 6.33 12.37
CA LEU A 61 19.04 5.54 11.56
C LEU A 61 18.25 4.59 12.46
N GLU A 62 17.16 5.10 13.03
CA GLU A 62 16.29 4.33 13.90
C GLU A 62 15.24 3.60 13.06
N TYR A 63 15.17 2.29 13.24
CA TYR A 63 14.15 1.48 12.59
C TYR A 63 12.79 1.70 13.24
N LEU A 64 11.80 2.09 12.44
CA LEU A 64 10.46 2.48 12.90
C LEU A 64 9.46 1.32 12.97
N GLY A 65 9.80 0.17 12.40
CA GLY A 65 8.90 -0.98 12.34
C GLY A 65 8.87 -1.80 13.63
N ASP A 66 7.78 -2.54 13.82
CA ASP A 66 7.57 -3.46 14.95
C ASP A 66 8.06 -4.89 14.65
N LYS A 67 8.41 -5.20 13.40
CA LYS A 67 8.84 -6.52 12.93
C LYS A 67 10.07 -6.40 12.04
N PRO A 68 10.92 -7.44 11.97
CA PRO A 68 12.02 -7.46 11.02
C PRO A 68 11.53 -7.19 9.60
N ALA A 69 12.22 -6.32 8.88
CA ALA A 69 11.91 -5.98 7.51
C ALA A 69 13.04 -6.35 6.55
N ILE A 70 12.65 -6.77 5.35
CA ILE A 70 13.53 -6.89 4.19
C ILE A 70 13.18 -5.75 3.24
N VAL A 71 14.18 -5.01 2.79
CA VAL A 71 14.01 -3.98 1.76
C VAL A 71 14.75 -4.42 0.52
N ASP A 72 14.01 -4.62 -0.57
CA ASP A 72 14.54 -4.95 -1.89
C ASP A 72 14.63 -3.69 -2.75
N PHE A 73 15.84 -3.25 -3.03
CA PHE A 73 16.08 -2.18 -3.99
C PHE A 73 16.14 -2.78 -5.39
N THR A 74 15.22 -2.43 -6.24
CA THR A 74 15.01 -3.04 -7.56
C THR A 74 14.91 -2.02 -8.67
N ALA A 75 15.05 -2.47 -9.91
CA ALA A 75 14.78 -1.69 -11.12
C ALA A 75 14.14 -2.56 -12.20
N SER A 76 13.41 -1.94 -13.12
CA SER A 76 12.74 -2.64 -14.22
C SER A 76 13.69 -3.35 -15.18
N TRP A 77 14.90 -2.79 -15.36
CA TRP A 77 15.97 -3.32 -16.22
C TRP A 77 16.89 -4.33 -15.52
N CYS A 78 16.74 -4.53 -14.22
CA CYS A 78 17.56 -5.43 -13.43
C CYS A 78 17.10 -6.89 -13.59
N GLY A 79 17.75 -7.65 -14.45
CA GLY A 79 17.42 -9.07 -14.69
C GLY A 79 17.49 -9.95 -13.43
N PRO A 80 18.56 -9.88 -12.61
CA PRO A 80 18.63 -10.60 -11.32
C PRO A 80 17.50 -10.23 -10.36
N CYS A 81 17.11 -8.94 -10.28
CA CYS A 81 16.01 -8.48 -9.42
C CYS A 81 14.68 -9.12 -9.82
N GLN A 82 14.45 -9.27 -11.12
CA GLN A 82 13.26 -9.93 -11.66
C GLN A 82 13.17 -11.41 -11.25
N ARG A 83 14.30 -12.09 -11.11
CA ARG A 83 14.35 -13.50 -10.71
C ARG A 83 14.12 -13.67 -9.20
N ILE A 84 14.52 -12.71 -8.38
CA ILE A 84 14.32 -12.76 -6.93
C ILE A 84 12.90 -12.34 -6.51
N ALA A 85 12.23 -11.53 -7.31
CA ALA A 85 10.91 -11.00 -7.00
C ALA A 85 9.88 -12.08 -6.61
N PRO A 86 9.70 -13.18 -7.36
CA PRO A 86 8.77 -14.24 -6.97
C PRO A 86 9.18 -14.94 -5.66
N ILE A 87 10.49 -15.07 -5.39
CA ILE A 87 11.00 -15.65 -4.14
C ILE A 87 10.62 -14.77 -2.94
N LEU A 88 10.73 -13.45 -3.07
CA LEU A 88 10.31 -12.52 -2.03
C LEU A 88 8.81 -12.56 -1.77
N GLU A 89 7.99 -12.76 -2.81
CA GLU A 89 6.54 -12.95 -2.65
C GLU A 89 6.22 -14.26 -1.90
N GLU A 90 6.93 -15.35 -2.18
CA GLU A 90 6.79 -16.62 -1.46
C GLU A 90 7.20 -16.47 0.00
N LEU A 91 8.34 -15.82 0.28
CA LEU A 91 8.80 -15.55 1.63
C LEU A 91 7.80 -14.68 2.40
N ALA A 92 7.26 -13.64 1.77
CA ALA A 92 6.25 -12.80 2.40
C ALA A 92 4.98 -13.58 2.76
N ALA A 93 4.64 -14.61 1.98
CA ALA A 93 3.53 -15.50 2.29
C ALA A 93 3.85 -16.45 3.44
N GLU A 94 5.02 -17.09 3.39
CA GLU A 94 5.47 -18.07 4.38
C GLU A 94 5.63 -17.43 5.76
N TYR A 95 6.24 -16.25 5.81
CA TYR A 95 6.51 -15.52 7.05
C TYR A 95 5.46 -14.44 7.36
N LYS A 96 4.25 -14.58 6.82
CA LYS A 96 3.16 -13.65 7.03
C LYS A 96 2.95 -13.35 8.53
N GLY A 97 2.99 -12.07 8.86
CA GLY A 97 2.85 -11.59 10.24
C GLY A 97 4.10 -11.66 11.11
N LYS A 98 5.19 -12.28 10.63
CA LYS A 98 6.48 -12.37 11.33
C LYS A 98 7.52 -11.40 10.78
N ILE A 99 7.51 -11.16 9.47
CA ILE A 99 8.37 -10.20 8.79
C ILE A 99 7.54 -9.34 7.85
N VAL A 100 8.13 -8.24 7.41
CA VAL A 100 7.59 -7.36 6.36
C VAL A 100 8.59 -7.32 5.21
N ILE A 101 8.12 -7.32 3.97
CA ILE A 101 8.99 -7.18 2.80
C ILE A 101 8.55 -5.95 2.02
N TYR A 102 9.47 -5.05 1.82
CA TYR A 102 9.31 -3.82 1.06
C TYR A 102 10.13 -3.86 -0.21
N LYS A 103 9.65 -3.18 -1.23
CA LYS A 103 10.34 -3.01 -2.51
C LYS A 103 10.46 -1.53 -2.82
N VAL A 104 11.64 -1.09 -3.25
CA VAL A 104 11.94 0.28 -3.65
C VAL A 104 12.47 0.28 -5.07
N ASP A 105 11.84 1.03 -5.96
CA ASP A 105 12.30 1.21 -7.34
C ASP A 105 13.35 2.33 -7.38
N ILE A 106 14.59 1.98 -7.65
CA ILE A 106 15.73 2.92 -7.63
C ILE A 106 15.68 3.96 -8.75
N ASP A 107 14.95 3.70 -9.83
CA ASP A 107 14.78 4.68 -10.91
C ASP A 107 13.80 5.78 -10.52
N LYS A 108 12.83 5.45 -9.68
CA LYS A 108 11.84 6.40 -9.14
C LYS A 108 12.35 7.09 -7.88
N GLU A 109 13.07 6.36 -7.04
CA GLU A 109 13.49 6.78 -5.70
C GLU A 109 15.02 6.93 -5.62
N ARG A 110 15.60 7.73 -6.52
CA ARG A 110 17.05 7.93 -6.63
C ARG A 110 17.70 8.43 -5.34
N GLY A 111 17.03 9.33 -4.63
CA GLY A 111 17.53 9.85 -3.35
C GLY A 111 17.69 8.74 -2.29
N LEU A 112 16.78 7.77 -2.25
CA LEU A 112 16.92 6.60 -1.39
C LEU A 112 18.08 5.71 -1.82
N ALA A 113 18.20 5.45 -3.12
CA ALA A 113 19.29 4.63 -3.66
C ALA A 113 20.66 5.25 -3.31
N GLU A 114 20.80 6.56 -3.44
CA GLU A 114 22.02 7.30 -3.07
C GLU A 114 22.27 7.24 -1.56
N ALA A 115 21.26 7.46 -0.73
CA ALA A 115 21.39 7.43 0.74
C ALA A 115 21.85 6.07 1.26
N PHE A 116 21.42 4.97 0.63
CA PHE A 116 21.84 3.61 0.96
C PHE A 116 23.01 3.09 0.12
N ASN A 117 23.62 3.97 -0.70
CA ASN A 117 24.71 3.63 -1.59
C ASN A 117 24.43 2.41 -2.48
N VAL A 118 23.20 2.31 -2.95
CA VAL A 118 22.75 1.28 -3.87
C VAL A 118 22.98 1.78 -5.29
N SER A 119 23.90 1.14 -5.99
CA SER A 119 24.13 1.32 -7.42
C SER A 119 23.96 0.00 -8.14
N SER A 120 23.48 0.06 -9.36
CA SER A 120 23.31 -1.11 -10.22
C SER A 120 24.66 -1.76 -10.59
#